data_24d55fabeeef7796ad99378815c0015c
#
_entry.id   24d55fabeeef7796ad99378815c0015c
#
_cell.length_a   1.000
_cell.length_b   1.000
_cell.length_c   1.000
_cell.angle_alpha   90.00
_cell.angle_beta   90.00
_cell.angle_gamma   90.00
#
_symmetry.space_group_name_H-M   'P 1'
#
loop_
_entity.id
_entity.type
_entity.pdbx_description
1 polymer ?
#
loop_
_entity_poly.entity_id
_entity_poly.type
_entity_poly.pdbx_seq_one_letter_code
_entity_poly.pdbx_strand_id
1 'polypeptide(L)'
;QGGLVTTAVGTVRAEMVVRATEAFTPSLPTLKRTLAPIYSLMIATEPLPDSFWAEAGLHERATFNDGRRMIIYGQRTADNRFAFGGRGTPYHFGSAIRPEFDQNPAVKELLHRTLRELFPAIGDAAITHHWGGAVAAARDWWCSAHYDPATGLASAGAYVGDGVGTTNLS
;
A
#
# COMPACT_ATOMS: atom_id res chain seq x y z
N GLN A 1 -4.03 -20.76 -27.88
CA GLN A 1 -2.58 -20.63 -27.64
C GLN A 1 -2.42 -20.11 -26.22
N GLY A 2 -1.80 -20.91 -25.34
CA GLY A 2 -1.60 -20.54 -23.94
C GLY A 2 -0.48 -19.51 -23.76
N GLY A 3 -0.50 -18.82 -22.62
CA GLY A 3 0.53 -17.85 -22.23
C GLY A 3 1.84 -18.53 -21.81
N LEU A 4 2.96 -17.82 -22.00
CA LEU A 4 4.29 -18.24 -21.59
C LEU A 4 4.89 -17.19 -20.64
N VAL A 5 5.29 -17.61 -19.44
CA VAL A 5 5.98 -16.78 -18.48
C VAL A 5 7.43 -17.26 -18.35
N THR A 6 8.37 -16.40 -18.69
CA THR A 6 9.81 -16.68 -18.56
C THR A 6 10.39 -15.89 -17.39
N THR A 7 11.11 -16.57 -16.52
CA THR A 7 11.81 -16.01 -15.38
C THR A 7 13.29 -16.35 -15.44
N ALA A 8 14.10 -15.79 -14.55
CA ALA A 8 15.52 -16.10 -14.45
C ALA A 8 15.81 -17.58 -14.13
N VAL A 9 14.85 -18.29 -13.54
CA VAL A 9 15.01 -19.68 -13.07
C VAL A 9 14.24 -20.70 -13.88
N GLY A 10 13.45 -20.27 -14.88
CA GLY A 10 12.69 -21.21 -15.71
C GLY A 10 11.53 -20.59 -16.46
N THR A 11 10.80 -21.42 -17.15
CA THR A 11 9.65 -21.05 -18.00
C THR A 11 8.42 -21.85 -17.62
N VAL A 12 7.29 -21.17 -17.48
CA VAL A 12 5.98 -21.77 -17.22
C VAL A 12 5.06 -21.54 -18.42
N ARG A 13 4.41 -22.59 -18.89
CA ARG A 13 3.35 -22.51 -19.91
C ARG A 13 2.00 -22.76 -19.23
N ALA A 14 1.02 -21.92 -19.52
CA ALA A 14 -0.33 -22.01 -18.99
C ALA A 14 -1.35 -21.60 -20.06
N GLU A 15 -2.57 -22.13 -19.99
CA GLU A 15 -3.67 -21.70 -20.87
C GLU A 15 -4.05 -20.24 -20.61
N MET A 16 -3.99 -19.82 -19.34
CA MET A 16 -4.23 -18.45 -18.91
C MET A 16 -3.09 -17.97 -18.01
N VAL A 17 -2.67 -16.73 -18.20
CA VAL A 17 -1.70 -16.04 -17.36
C VAL A 17 -2.36 -14.80 -16.77
N VAL A 18 -2.39 -14.69 -15.45
CA VAL A 18 -2.88 -13.51 -14.74
C VAL A 18 -1.70 -12.62 -14.33
N ARG A 19 -1.65 -11.41 -14.87
CA ARG A 19 -0.68 -10.38 -14.47
C ARG A 19 -1.27 -9.52 -13.36
N ALA A 20 -0.85 -9.74 -12.13
CA ALA A 20 -1.24 -8.98 -10.93
C ALA A 20 0.01 -8.34 -10.27
N THR A 21 0.83 -7.65 -11.08
CA THR A 21 2.13 -7.11 -10.67
C THR A 21 2.05 -5.71 -10.08
N GLU A 22 0.85 -5.13 -9.98
CA GLU A 22 0.54 -3.87 -9.31
C GLU A 22 1.58 -2.77 -9.61
N ALA A 23 2.18 -2.15 -8.61
CA ALA A 23 3.20 -1.10 -8.76
C ALA A 23 4.44 -1.54 -9.54
N PHE A 24 4.73 -2.83 -9.62
CA PHE A 24 5.85 -3.38 -10.39
C PHE A 24 5.53 -3.55 -11.89
N THR A 25 4.28 -3.36 -12.32
CA THR A 25 3.90 -3.42 -13.74
C THR A 25 4.78 -2.55 -14.65
N PRO A 26 5.17 -1.31 -14.28
CA PRO A 26 6.06 -0.48 -15.09
C PRO A 26 7.48 -1.04 -15.30
N SER A 27 7.90 -2.03 -14.53
CA SER A 27 9.20 -2.70 -14.76
C SER A 27 9.20 -3.61 -15.97
N LEU A 28 8.03 -4.01 -16.46
CA LEU A 28 7.88 -4.81 -17.68
C LEU A 28 8.14 -3.94 -18.92
N PRO A 29 8.94 -4.39 -19.90
CA PRO A 29 9.46 -3.56 -20.99
C PRO A 29 8.40 -2.79 -21.78
N THR A 30 7.24 -3.40 -22.01
CA THR A 30 6.15 -2.83 -22.82
C THR A 30 5.15 -1.99 -22.01
N LEU A 31 5.29 -1.96 -20.66
CA LEU A 31 4.30 -1.41 -19.73
C LEU A 31 4.83 -0.26 -18.87
N LYS A 32 5.96 0.33 -19.24
CA LYS A 32 6.67 1.38 -18.46
C LYS A 32 5.84 2.60 -18.07
N ARG A 33 4.77 2.92 -18.81
CA ARG A 33 3.96 4.13 -18.62
C ARG A 33 2.48 3.86 -18.35
N THR A 34 2.14 2.63 -18.04
CA THR A 34 0.74 2.24 -17.78
C THR A 34 0.27 2.66 -16.40
N LEU A 35 1.14 2.56 -15.40
CA LEU A 35 0.85 2.87 -14.00
C LEU A 35 1.95 3.75 -13.42
N ALA A 36 1.60 4.59 -12.46
CA ALA A 36 2.55 5.35 -11.65
C ALA A 36 2.65 4.70 -10.25
N PRO A 37 3.84 4.22 -9.85
CA PRO A 37 4.05 3.80 -8.47
C PRO A 37 4.10 5.04 -7.56
N ILE A 38 3.25 5.05 -6.56
CA ILE A 38 3.25 6.02 -5.47
C ILE A 38 3.48 5.29 -4.16
N TYR A 39 4.14 5.94 -3.20
CA TYR A 39 4.46 5.28 -1.94
C TYR A 39 3.43 5.59 -0.86
N SER A 40 3.11 4.57 -0.09
CA SER A 40 2.35 4.69 1.15
C SER A 40 3.23 4.16 2.28
N LEU A 41 3.50 5.01 3.27
CA LEU A 41 4.39 4.70 4.38
C LEU A 41 3.61 4.58 5.68
N MET A 42 4.11 3.73 6.57
CA MET A 42 3.49 3.43 7.85
C MET A 42 4.49 3.50 8.99
N ILE A 43 3.97 3.77 10.18
CA ILE A 43 4.64 3.63 11.45
C ILE A 43 3.85 2.67 12.34
N ALA A 44 4.52 2.06 13.33
CA ALA A 44 3.83 1.44 14.46
C ALA A 44 4.49 1.87 15.77
N THR A 45 3.65 2.09 16.76
CA THR A 45 4.09 2.41 18.12
C THR A 45 4.62 1.17 18.83
N GLU A 46 5.20 1.33 20.00
CA GLU A 46 5.23 0.29 21.02
C GLU A 46 3.82 -0.14 21.42
N PRO A 47 3.63 -1.29 22.10
CA PRO A 47 2.32 -1.69 22.60
C PRO A 47 1.74 -0.63 23.55
N LEU A 48 0.48 -0.25 23.34
CA LEU A 48 -0.23 0.75 24.12
C LEU A 48 -1.18 0.05 25.13
N PRO A 49 -1.42 0.65 26.30
CA PRO A 49 -2.27 0.07 27.33
C PRO A 49 -3.75 0.08 26.89
N ASP A 50 -4.54 -0.83 27.48
CA ASP A 50 -5.98 -0.92 27.15
C ASP A 50 -6.76 0.36 27.51
N SER A 51 -6.29 1.11 28.52
CA SER A 51 -6.87 2.44 28.84
C SER A 51 -6.79 3.42 27.68
N PHE A 52 -5.67 3.43 26.94
CA PHE A 52 -5.54 4.25 25.73
C PHE A 52 -6.57 3.83 24.68
N TRP A 53 -6.72 2.54 24.44
CA TRP A 53 -7.65 2.03 23.41
C TRP A 53 -9.11 2.31 23.76
N ALA A 54 -9.46 2.28 25.05
CA ALA A 54 -10.79 2.66 25.52
C ALA A 54 -11.07 4.14 25.29
N GLU A 55 -10.11 5.02 25.58
CA GLU A 55 -10.20 6.47 25.34
C GLU A 55 -10.25 6.80 23.84
N ALA A 56 -9.41 6.16 23.03
CA ALA A 56 -9.36 6.36 21.59
C ALA A 56 -10.61 5.83 20.84
N GLY A 57 -11.45 4.99 21.49
CA GLY A 57 -12.63 4.39 20.87
C GLY A 57 -12.32 3.33 19.81
N LEU A 58 -11.11 2.78 19.80
CA LEU A 58 -10.62 1.81 18.80
C LEU A 58 -10.38 0.41 19.39
N HIS A 59 -11.10 0.05 20.44
CA HIS A 59 -10.99 -1.23 21.13
C HIS A 59 -11.36 -2.43 20.23
N GLU A 60 -12.29 -2.26 19.29
CA GLU A 60 -12.76 -3.28 18.34
C GLU A 60 -11.82 -3.51 17.14
N ARG A 61 -10.65 -2.88 17.12
CA ARG A 61 -9.69 -2.95 16.01
C ARG A 61 -10.24 -2.49 14.66
N ALA A 62 -11.21 -1.58 14.67
CA ALA A 62 -11.71 -0.96 13.45
C ALA A 62 -10.60 -0.20 12.72
N THR A 63 -10.60 -0.27 11.41
CA THR A 63 -9.81 0.64 10.58
C THR A 63 -10.51 1.98 10.47
N PHE A 64 -9.76 3.05 10.39
CA PHE A 64 -10.31 4.39 10.20
C PHE A 64 -9.48 5.21 9.23
N ASN A 65 -10.10 6.22 8.66
CA ASN A 65 -9.48 7.37 8.00
C ASN A 65 -10.27 8.63 8.37
N ASP A 66 -9.69 9.81 8.16
CA ASP A 66 -10.34 11.07 8.53
C ASP A 66 -10.79 11.91 7.32
N GLY A 67 -10.72 11.35 6.11
CA GLY A 67 -11.16 12.00 4.88
C GLY A 67 -10.34 13.22 4.44
N ARG A 68 -9.21 13.53 5.11
CA ARG A 68 -8.34 14.65 4.73
C ARG A 68 -7.72 14.42 3.34
N ARG A 69 -7.31 15.52 2.69
CA ARG A 69 -6.70 15.47 1.36
C ARG A 69 -5.44 14.60 1.30
N MET A 70 -4.59 14.66 2.32
CA MET A 70 -3.47 13.73 2.50
C MET A 70 -3.97 12.59 3.39
N ILE A 71 -4.52 11.57 2.75
CA ILE A 71 -5.18 10.44 3.40
C ILE A 71 -4.27 9.84 4.46
N ILE A 72 -4.80 9.73 5.68
CA ILE A 72 -4.24 8.91 6.76
C ILE A 72 -5.18 7.76 7.05
N TYR A 73 -4.63 6.72 7.60
CA TYR A 73 -5.36 5.55 8.03
C TYR A 73 -4.66 4.88 9.22
N GLY A 74 -5.42 4.17 10.02
CA GLY A 74 -4.86 3.52 11.19
C GLY A 74 -5.71 2.38 11.71
N GLN A 75 -5.09 1.57 12.58
CA GLN A 75 -5.71 0.42 13.20
C GLN A 75 -4.95 -0.01 14.45
N ARG A 76 -5.68 -0.57 15.45
CA ARG A 76 -5.08 -1.33 16.55
C ARG A 76 -4.62 -2.69 16.07
N THR A 77 -3.36 -3.06 16.28
CA THR A 77 -2.81 -4.39 15.94
C THR A 77 -3.19 -5.44 16.99
N ALA A 78 -2.91 -6.72 16.67
CA ALA A 78 -3.17 -7.83 17.59
C ALA A 78 -2.37 -7.75 18.89
N ASP A 79 -1.17 -7.15 18.82
CA ASP A 79 -0.26 -6.93 19.94
C ASP A 79 -0.35 -5.52 20.54
N ASN A 80 -1.49 -4.87 20.37
CA ASN A 80 -1.82 -3.56 20.97
C ASN A 80 -0.97 -2.38 20.51
N ARG A 81 -0.36 -2.41 19.33
CA ARG A 81 0.32 -1.26 18.74
C ARG A 81 -0.67 -0.43 17.92
N PHE A 82 -0.36 0.84 17.76
CA PHE A 82 -1.04 1.65 16.78
C PHE A 82 -0.28 1.55 15.45
N ALA A 83 -0.82 0.82 14.47
CA ALA A 83 -0.36 0.89 13.09
C ALA A 83 -1.02 2.10 12.42
N PHE A 84 -0.21 3.05 11.96
CA PHE A 84 -0.70 4.31 11.40
C PHE A 84 0.07 4.66 10.14
N GLY A 85 -0.64 4.97 9.08
CA GLY A 85 -0.06 5.24 7.78
C GLY A 85 -0.67 6.43 7.09
N GLY A 86 -0.02 6.86 6.02
CA GLY A 86 -0.52 7.94 5.19
C GLY A 86 0.20 8.01 3.86
N ARG A 87 -0.48 8.64 2.91
CA ARG A 87 0.12 9.02 1.63
C ARG A 87 0.76 10.39 1.81
N GLY A 88 1.98 10.55 1.38
CA GLY A 88 2.69 11.83 1.52
C GLY A 88 4.09 11.77 0.95
N THR A 89 4.46 10.64 0.39
CA THR A 89 5.77 10.45 -0.24
C THR A 89 5.70 10.93 -1.67
N PRO A 90 6.67 11.74 -2.14
CA PRO A 90 6.71 12.21 -3.51
C PRO A 90 6.91 11.05 -4.50
N TYR A 91 6.36 11.20 -5.70
CA TYR A 91 6.64 10.31 -6.81
C TYR A 91 8.14 10.29 -7.13
N HIS A 92 8.71 9.11 -7.24
CA HIS A 92 10.11 8.94 -7.63
C HIS A 92 10.24 8.93 -9.15
N PHE A 93 11.04 9.85 -9.69
CA PHE A 93 11.22 10.04 -11.12
C PHE A 93 11.55 8.74 -11.85
N GLY A 94 10.95 8.53 -13.02
CA GLY A 94 11.12 7.33 -13.82
C GLY A 94 10.39 6.10 -13.31
N SER A 95 9.41 6.27 -12.41
CA SER A 95 8.70 5.15 -11.75
C SER A 95 9.64 4.22 -10.98
N ALA A 96 10.69 4.79 -10.39
CA ALA A 96 11.66 4.00 -9.64
C ALA A 96 11.02 3.41 -8.37
N ILE A 97 11.21 2.11 -8.19
CA ILE A 97 10.87 1.36 -6.97
C ILE A 97 12.17 0.81 -6.41
N ARG A 98 12.47 1.15 -5.15
CA ARG A 98 13.69 0.72 -4.47
C ARG A 98 13.39 0.49 -2.98
N PRO A 99 14.08 -0.46 -2.33
CA PRO A 99 13.90 -0.71 -0.89
C PRO A 99 14.15 0.51 -0.01
N GLU A 100 15.06 1.42 -0.43
CA GLU A 100 15.37 2.65 0.31
C GLU A 100 14.17 3.60 0.40
N PHE A 101 13.22 3.49 -0.53
CA PHE A 101 12.02 4.33 -0.55
C PHE A 101 10.92 3.85 0.39
N ASP A 102 11.02 2.63 0.90
CA ASP A 102 10.08 2.06 1.87
C ASP A 102 10.23 2.71 3.26
N GLN A 103 11.27 3.53 3.45
CA GLN A 103 11.51 4.27 4.67
C GLN A 103 11.93 5.71 4.34
N ASN A 104 11.27 6.67 5.00
CA ASN A 104 11.58 8.09 4.86
C ASN A 104 11.48 8.77 6.23
N PRO A 105 12.59 9.22 6.83
CA PRO A 105 12.60 9.82 8.16
C PRO A 105 11.67 11.03 8.31
N ALA A 106 11.55 11.87 7.28
CA ALA A 106 10.67 13.04 7.31
C ALA A 106 9.19 12.62 7.32
N VAL A 107 8.83 11.58 6.58
CA VAL A 107 7.46 11.03 6.59
C VAL A 107 7.16 10.32 7.91
N LYS A 108 8.12 9.58 8.48
CA LYS A 108 8.00 9.00 9.82
C LYS A 108 7.65 10.06 10.85
N GLU A 109 8.41 11.17 10.87
CA GLU A 109 8.18 12.26 11.80
C GLU A 109 6.83 12.97 11.57
N LEU A 110 6.44 13.16 10.31
CA LEU A 110 5.13 13.71 9.96
C LEU A 110 3.99 12.81 10.46
N LEU A 111 4.07 11.50 10.22
CA LEU A 111 3.07 10.54 10.69
C LEU A 111 2.99 10.51 12.22
N HIS A 112 4.14 10.51 12.90
CA HIS A 112 4.17 10.52 14.37
C HIS A 112 3.53 11.79 14.93
N ARG A 113 3.87 12.95 14.40
CA ARG A 113 3.24 14.23 14.80
C ARG A 113 1.73 14.21 14.56
N THR A 114 1.28 13.77 13.37
CA THR A 114 -0.14 13.67 13.04
C THR A 114 -0.87 12.70 13.96
N LEU A 115 -0.25 11.57 14.31
CA LEU A 115 -0.82 10.60 15.24
C LEU A 115 -1.01 11.22 16.64
N ARG A 116 -0.03 11.97 17.14
CA ARG A 116 -0.15 12.69 18.42
C ARG A 116 -1.19 13.83 18.41
N GLU A 117 -1.33 14.51 17.27
CA GLU A 117 -2.38 15.54 17.10
C GLU A 117 -3.79 14.93 17.13
N LEU A 118 -3.98 13.75 16.55
CA LEU A 118 -5.27 13.06 16.52
C LEU A 118 -5.59 12.34 17.84
N PHE A 119 -4.57 11.81 18.50
CA PHE A 119 -4.68 11.01 19.73
C PHE A 119 -3.69 11.52 20.79
N PRO A 120 -3.97 12.67 21.43
CA PRO A 120 -3.03 13.26 22.40
C PRO A 120 -2.69 12.34 23.57
N ALA A 121 -3.60 11.46 23.96
CA ALA A 121 -3.39 10.48 25.03
C ALA A 121 -2.26 9.47 24.73
N ILE A 122 -1.77 9.39 23.48
CA ILE A 122 -0.64 8.55 23.12
C ILE A 122 0.68 9.01 23.77
N GLY A 123 0.76 10.28 24.17
CA GLY A 123 1.90 10.83 24.90
C GLY A 123 3.23 10.67 24.14
N ASP A 124 4.22 10.14 24.84
CA ASP A 124 5.59 9.95 24.32
C ASP A 124 5.85 8.50 23.86
N ALA A 125 4.80 7.75 23.50
CA ALA A 125 4.94 6.38 23.02
C ALA A 125 5.93 6.27 21.85
N ALA A 126 6.87 5.34 21.95
CA ALA A 126 7.94 5.19 20.97
C ALA A 126 7.43 4.62 19.65
N ILE A 127 7.96 5.12 18.53
CA ILE A 127 7.76 4.50 17.21
C ILE A 127 8.80 3.41 17.03
N THR A 128 8.34 2.17 17.05
CA THR A 128 9.19 0.97 16.99
C THR A 128 9.37 0.40 15.59
N HIS A 129 8.43 0.68 14.69
CA HIS A 129 8.48 0.20 13.30
C HIS A 129 8.19 1.35 12.33
N HIS A 130 8.87 1.30 11.20
CA HIS A 130 8.65 2.20 10.07
C HIS A 130 8.89 1.43 8.78
N TRP A 131 7.90 1.36 7.92
CA TRP A 131 7.94 0.64 6.65
C TRP A 131 7.01 1.29 5.64
N GLY A 132 7.01 0.77 4.43
CA GLY A 132 6.09 1.19 3.39
C GLY A 132 6.19 0.32 2.16
N GLY A 133 5.58 0.79 1.10
CA GLY A 133 5.63 0.14 -0.19
C GLY A 133 4.97 0.97 -1.28
N ALA A 134 5.28 0.61 -2.51
CA ALA A 134 4.68 1.23 -3.67
C ALA A 134 3.30 0.64 -3.94
N VAL A 135 2.33 1.51 -4.23
CA VAL A 135 1.00 1.17 -4.74
C VAL A 135 0.85 1.79 -6.14
N ALA A 136 0.12 1.11 -7.03
CA ALA A 136 -0.04 1.59 -8.39
C ALA A 136 -1.21 2.55 -8.53
N ALA A 137 -1.00 3.65 -9.20
CA ALA A 137 -2.03 4.57 -9.64
C ALA A 137 -2.14 4.56 -11.16
N ALA A 138 -3.33 4.26 -11.69
CA ALA A 138 -3.65 4.50 -13.08
C ALA A 138 -3.87 5.99 -13.34
N ARG A 139 -3.80 6.43 -14.58
CA ARG A 139 -3.98 7.85 -14.94
C ARG A 139 -5.35 8.39 -14.57
N ASP A 140 -6.37 7.56 -14.65
CA ASP A 140 -7.77 7.87 -14.34
C ASP A 140 -8.15 7.51 -12.90
N TRP A 141 -7.22 6.96 -12.11
CA TRP A 141 -7.42 6.51 -10.72
C TRP A 141 -8.40 5.34 -10.55
N TRP A 142 -8.75 4.65 -11.64
CA TRP A 142 -9.62 3.49 -11.58
C TRP A 142 -8.83 2.19 -11.53
N CYS A 143 -9.29 1.25 -10.72
CA CYS A 143 -8.84 -0.13 -10.79
C CYS A 143 -9.30 -0.74 -12.13
N SER A 144 -8.56 -1.72 -12.61
CA SER A 144 -8.88 -2.38 -13.86
C SER A 144 -8.74 -3.89 -13.77
N ALA A 145 -9.63 -4.60 -14.45
CA ALA A 145 -9.51 -6.00 -14.77
C ALA A 145 -9.73 -6.18 -16.29
N HIS A 146 -8.89 -6.96 -16.92
CA HIS A 146 -8.93 -7.20 -18.36
C HIS A 146 -8.56 -8.65 -18.68
N TYR A 147 -9.22 -9.21 -19.68
CA TYR A 147 -8.89 -10.51 -20.25
C TYR A 147 -8.88 -10.45 -21.76
N ASP A 148 -7.80 -10.95 -22.36
CA ASP A 148 -7.67 -11.12 -23.81
C ASP A 148 -7.75 -12.62 -24.17
N PRO A 149 -8.87 -13.08 -24.73
CA PRO A 149 -9.05 -14.49 -25.09
C PRO A 149 -8.13 -14.94 -26.23
N ALA A 150 -7.62 -14.02 -27.06
CA ALA A 150 -6.72 -14.37 -28.16
C ALA A 150 -5.33 -14.79 -27.66
N THR A 151 -4.87 -14.20 -26.58
CA THR A 151 -3.54 -14.48 -25.99
C THR A 151 -3.61 -15.31 -24.71
N GLY A 152 -4.77 -15.41 -24.06
CA GLY A 152 -4.93 -16.02 -22.74
C GLY A 152 -4.33 -15.15 -21.61
N LEU A 153 -4.09 -13.86 -21.86
CA LEU A 153 -3.56 -12.93 -20.86
C LEU A 153 -4.69 -12.20 -20.14
N ALA A 154 -4.76 -12.38 -18.83
CA ALA A 154 -5.56 -11.55 -17.93
C ALA A 154 -4.68 -10.57 -17.16
N SER A 155 -5.24 -9.45 -16.74
CA SER A 155 -4.57 -8.50 -15.83
C SER A 155 -5.57 -7.88 -14.89
N ALA A 156 -5.12 -7.65 -13.64
CA ALA A 156 -5.86 -6.92 -12.63
C ALA A 156 -4.89 -6.05 -11.83
N GLY A 157 -5.35 -4.87 -11.36
CA GLY A 157 -4.50 -3.96 -10.60
C GLY A 157 -4.96 -2.51 -10.61
N ALA A 158 -4.04 -1.62 -10.26
CA ALA A 158 -4.26 -0.18 -10.09
C ALA A 158 -5.24 0.15 -8.95
N TYR A 159 -5.16 -0.60 -7.87
CA TYR A 159 -6.09 -0.46 -6.73
C TYR A 159 -5.85 0.76 -5.86
N VAL A 160 -4.76 1.48 -6.08
CA VAL A 160 -4.41 2.75 -5.39
C VAL A 160 -4.45 2.63 -3.86
N GLY A 161 -4.11 1.45 -3.32
CA GLY A 161 -4.13 1.14 -1.89
C GLY A 161 -5.41 0.47 -1.38
N ASP A 162 -6.49 0.42 -2.17
CA ASP A 162 -7.76 -0.20 -1.77
C ASP A 162 -7.88 -1.67 -2.22
N GLY A 163 -6.74 -2.35 -2.41
CA GLY A 163 -6.71 -3.72 -2.93
C GLY A 163 -7.49 -4.73 -2.11
N VAL A 164 -7.54 -4.57 -0.79
CA VAL A 164 -8.28 -5.50 0.10
C VAL A 164 -9.78 -5.52 -0.23
N GLY A 165 -10.36 -4.36 -0.51
CA GLY A 165 -11.78 -4.26 -0.89
C GLY A 165 -12.04 -4.53 -2.37
N THR A 166 -11.18 -4.02 -3.26
CA THR A 166 -11.45 -3.98 -4.69
C THR A 166 -10.99 -5.22 -5.46
N THR A 167 -9.99 -5.98 -4.96
CA THR A 167 -9.51 -7.20 -5.62
C THR A 167 -10.60 -8.27 -5.77
N ASN A 168 -11.53 -8.31 -4.82
CA ASN A 168 -12.65 -9.26 -4.87
C ASN A 168 -13.71 -8.90 -5.94
N LEU A 169 -13.64 -7.70 -6.49
CA LEU A 169 -14.58 -7.17 -7.49
C LEU A 169 -13.99 -7.14 -8.90
N SER A 170 -12.70 -7.46 -9.06
CA SER A 170 -11.95 -7.38 -10.32
C SER A 170 -11.67 -8.74 -10.99
#